data_39dd79faa8e618185887879bfd462d1e
#
_entry.id   39dd79faa8e618185887879bfd462d1e
#
_cell.length_a   1.000
_cell.length_b   1.000
_cell.length_c   1.000
_cell.angle_alpha   90.00
_cell.angle_beta   90.00
_cell.angle_gamma   90.00
#
_symmetry.space_group_name_H-M   'P 1'
#
loop_
_entity.id
_entity.type
_entity.pdbx_description
1 polymer ?
#
loop_
_entity_poly.entity_id
_entity_poly.type
_entity_poly.pdbx_seq_one_letter_code
_entity_poly.pdbx_strand_id
1 'polypeptide(L)'
;MQLEYNPFQPIILYSLFEALTLIRRCTRTFRESCVEGLTINKEKCLENVMKSNSIIAAFIPHIGYEKACNAVEIANNEERSLTEIIVSLGYLSKEKVDNIVHNENLTTPGIKG
;
A
#
# COMPACT_ATOMS: atom_id res chain seq x y z
N MET A 1 4.80 43.97 -20.67
CA MET A 1 6.11 43.56 -21.22
C MET A 1 6.27 44.23 -22.56
N GLN A 2 7.36 44.92 -22.77
CA GLN A 2 7.63 45.53 -24.07
C GLN A 2 8.46 44.55 -24.90
N LEU A 3 7.98 44.26 -26.14
CA LEU A 3 8.67 43.39 -27.11
C LEU A 3 9.07 41.99 -26.59
N GLU A 4 8.21 41.38 -25.76
CA GLU A 4 8.43 40.05 -25.16
C GLU A 4 9.70 39.93 -24.28
N TYR A 5 10.39 41.05 -24.00
CA TYR A 5 11.56 41.06 -23.15
C TYR A 5 11.20 40.97 -21.67
N ASN A 6 11.64 39.90 -21.01
CA ASN A 6 11.51 39.72 -19.56
C ASN A 6 12.86 39.94 -18.87
N PRO A 7 13.07 41.12 -18.20
CA PRO A 7 14.31 41.41 -17.52
C PRO A 7 14.62 40.49 -16.32
N PHE A 8 13.60 39.78 -15.82
CA PHE A 8 13.76 38.84 -14.71
C PHE A 8 14.14 37.41 -15.17
N GLN A 9 14.23 37.16 -16.46
CA GLN A 9 14.56 35.82 -17.00
C GLN A 9 15.87 35.25 -16.44
N PRO A 10 16.97 36.00 -16.28
CA PRO A 10 18.21 35.49 -15.69
C PRO A 10 18.04 35.06 -14.23
N ILE A 11 17.24 35.80 -13.43
CA ILE A 11 16.97 35.47 -12.03
C ILE A 11 16.10 34.22 -11.94
N ILE A 12 15.10 34.08 -12.81
CA ILE A 12 14.23 32.89 -12.88
C ILE A 12 15.07 31.65 -13.22
N LEU A 13 15.95 31.75 -14.23
CA LEU A 13 16.84 30.65 -14.61
C LEU A 13 17.82 30.28 -13.50
N TYR A 14 18.41 31.28 -12.84
CA TYR A 14 19.29 31.04 -11.70
C TYR A 14 18.57 30.26 -10.59
N SER A 15 17.40 30.72 -10.17
CA SER A 15 16.60 30.07 -9.13
C SER A 15 16.20 28.65 -9.52
N LEU A 16 15.85 28.43 -10.80
CA LEU A 16 15.53 27.11 -11.32
C LEU A 16 16.72 26.16 -11.24
N PHE A 17 17.91 26.59 -11.70
CA PHE A 17 19.13 25.76 -11.64
C PHE A 17 19.57 25.48 -10.21
N GLU A 18 19.43 26.45 -9.30
CA GLU A 18 19.69 26.24 -7.88
C GLU A 18 18.73 25.18 -7.30
N ALA A 19 17.43 25.30 -7.54
CA ALA A 19 16.44 24.33 -7.07
C ALA A 19 16.73 22.92 -7.61
N LEU A 20 17.01 22.77 -8.90
CA LEU A 20 17.37 21.49 -9.52
C LEU A 20 18.64 20.89 -8.91
N THR A 21 19.62 21.73 -8.61
CA THR A 21 20.88 21.30 -7.97
C THR A 21 20.64 20.81 -6.56
N LEU A 22 19.80 21.51 -5.79
CA LEU A 22 19.42 21.10 -4.43
C LEU A 22 18.65 19.78 -4.45
N ILE A 23 17.64 19.65 -5.31
CA ILE A 23 16.86 18.40 -5.45
C ILE A 23 17.80 17.24 -5.78
N ARG A 24 18.69 17.40 -6.75
CA ARG A 24 19.64 16.35 -7.12
C ARG A 24 20.52 15.92 -5.94
N ARG A 25 21.05 16.88 -5.19
CA ARG A 25 21.89 16.62 -4.01
C ARG A 25 21.09 15.92 -2.90
N CYS A 26 19.90 16.42 -2.59
CA CYS A 26 19.02 15.83 -1.58
C CYS A 26 18.62 14.39 -1.94
N THR A 27 18.23 14.15 -3.18
CA THR A 27 17.85 12.80 -3.66
C THR A 27 19.03 11.84 -3.56
N ARG A 28 20.23 12.29 -3.92
CA ARG A 28 21.43 11.47 -3.80
C ARG A 28 21.73 11.11 -2.35
N THR A 29 21.74 12.12 -1.46
CA THR A 29 21.97 11.90 -0.02
C THR A 29 20.92 10.99 0.58
N PHE A 30 19.65 11.19 0.22
CA PHE A 30 18.56 10.33 0.67
C PHE A 30 18.76 8.87 0.22
N ARG A 31 19.12 8.66 -1.05
CA ARG A 31 19.43 7.32 -1.55
C ARG A 31 20.57 6.68 -0.77
N GLU A 32 21.71 7.37 -0.67
CA GLU A 32 22.94 6.82 -0.09
C GLU A 32 22.85 6.63 1.44
N SER A 33 22.15 7.54 2.15
CA SER A 33 22.10 7.52 3.61
C SER A 33 20.84 6.87 4.20
N CYS A 34 19.76 6.77 3.43
CA CYS A 34 18.48 6.27 3.95
C CYS A 34 17.99 5.02 3.22
N VAL A 35 18.18 4.94 1.89
CA VAL A 35 17.61 3.83 1.09
C VAL A 35 18.60 2.67 0.96
N GLU A 36 19.87 2.96 0.69
CA GLU A 36 20.90 1.93 0.59
C GLU A 36 21.12 1.28 1.95
N GLY A 37 20.99 -0.03 2.00
CA GLY A 37 21.11 -0.82 3.23
C GLY A 37 19.79 -1.09 3.97
N LEU A 38 18.64 -0.62 3.47
CA LEU A 38 17.34 -1.03 4.01
C LEU A 38 17.14 -2.53 3.82
N THR A 39 16.81 -3.20 4.91
CA THR A 39 16.38 -4.60 4.89
C THR A 39 14.91 -4.69 5.29
N ILE A 40 14.15 -5.49 4.54
CA ILE A 40 12.72 -5.67 4.81
C ILE A 40 12.55 -6.83 5.79
N ASN A 41 11.90 -6.57 6.92
CA ASN A 41 11.44 -7.63 7.81
C ASN A 41 10.16 -8.25 7.23
N LYS A 42 10.34 -9.33 6.45
CA LYS A 42 9.25 -10.02 5.75
C LYS A 42 8.20 -10.57 6.71
N GLU A 43 8.62 -11.12 7.86
CA GLU A 43 7.71 -11.68 8.86
C GLU A 43 6.82 -10.60 9.45
N LYS A 44 7.40 -9.44 9.81
CA LYS A 44 6.63 -8.31 10.34
C LYS A 44 5.68 -7.70 9.32
N CYS A 45 6.11 -7.62 8.07
CA CYS A 45 5.23 -7.15 6.99
C CYS A 45 4.03 -8.09 6.80
N LEU A 46 4.25 -9.40 6.79
CA LEU A 46 3.19 -10.39 6.67
C LEU A 46 2.22 -10.32 7.87
N GLU A 47 2.75 -10.26 9.09
CA GLU A 47 1.95 -10.09 10.31
C GLU A 47 1.05 -8.85 10.22
N ASN A 48 1.60 -7.72 9.79
CA ASN A 48 0.84 -6.48 9.65
C ASN A 48 -0.28 -6.59 8.60
N VAL A 49 -0.02 -7.24 7.48
CA VAL A 49 -1.06 -7.50 6.45
C VAL A 49 -2.16 -8.38 7.01
N MET A 50 -1.81 -9.46 7.70
CA MET A 50 -2.77 -10.40 8.27
C MET A 50 -3.64 -9.80 9.39
N LYS A 51 -3.11 -8.84 10.13
CA LYS A 51 -3.85 -8.10 11.17
C LYS A 51 -4.65 -6.92 10.60
N SER A 52 -4.42 -6.56 9.36
CA SER A 52 -5.10 -5.42 8.73
C SER A 52 -6.48 -5.81 8.21
N ASN A 53 -7.49 -5.00 8.55
CA ASN A 53 -8.82 -5.13 7.96
C ASN A 53 -8.85 -4.86 6.44
N SER A 54 -7.79 -4.28 5.87
CA SER A 54 -7.69 -4.02 4.44
C SER A 54 -7.72 -5.29 3.59
N ILE A 55 -7.35 -6.44 4.18
CA ILE A 55 -7.38 -7.74 3.49
C ILE A 55 -8.81 -8.16 3.09
N ILE A 56 -9.85 -7.57 3.71
CA ILE A 56 -11.24 -7.85 3.37
C ILE A 56 -11.55 -7.59 1.90
N ALA A 57 -10.85 -6.63 1.27
CA ALA A 57 -11.05 -6.30 -0.14
C ALA A 57 -10.83 -7.52 -1.05
N ALA A 58 -9.92 -8.43 -0.69
CA ALA A 58 -9.68 -9.66 -1.44
C ALA A 58 -10.83 -10.68 -1.32
N PHE A 59 -11.63 -10.60 -0.25
CA PHE A 59 -12.75 -11.51 0.00
C PHE A 59 -14.08 -11.01 -0.56
N ILE A 60 -14.26 -9.71 -0.78
CA ILE A 60 -15.51 -9.11 -1.28
C ILE A 60 -16.03 -9.81 -2.55
N PRO A 61 -15.20 -10.11 -3.56
CA PRO A 61 -15.67 -10.80 -4.78
C PRO A 61 -16.27 -12.20 -4.52
N HIS A 62 -15.86 -12.83 -3.41
CA HIS A 62 -16.26 -14.22 -3.08
C HIS A 62 -17.44 -14.30 -2.12
N ILE A 63 -17.56 -13.36 -1.17
CA ILE A 63 -18.59 -13.41 -0.12
C ILE A 63 -19.63 -12.29 -0.24
N GLY A 64 -19.35 -11.26 -1.05
CA GLY A 64 -20.19 -10.07 -1.18
C GLY A 64 -19.94 -9.04 -0.09
N TYR A 65 -20.36 -7.79 -0.35
CA TYR A 65 -20.06 -6.63 0.49
C TYR A 65 -20.68 -6.71 1.88
N GLU A 66 -21.94 -7.13 2.00
CA GLU A 66 -22.64 -7.19 3.29
C GLU A 66 -21.98 -8.16 4.28
N LYS A 67 -21.64 -9.37 3.81
CA LYS A 67 -20.95 -10.36 4.63
C LYS A 67 -19.54 -9.92 4.99
N ALA A 68 -18.87 -9.21 4.08
CA ALA A 68 -17.56 -8.62 4.33
C ALA A 68 -17.60 -7.57 5.44
N CYS A 69 -18.57 -6.65 5.42
CA CYS A 69 -18.78 -5.67 6.47
C CYS A 69 -19.06 -6.31 7.83
N ASN A 70 -19.96 -7.30 7.86
CA ASN A 70 -20.27 -8.04 9.08
C ASN A 70 -19.05 -8.77 9.66
N ALA A 71 -18.24 -9.40 8.82
CA ALA A 71 -17.00 -10.06 9.26
C ALA A 71 -15.99 -9.08 9.87
N VAL A 72 -15.84 -7.88 9.29
CA VAL A 72 -14.96 -6.83 9.83
C VAL A 72 -15.45 -6.32 11.16
N GLU A 73 -16.76 -6.10 11.31
CA GLU A 73 -17.35 -5.63 12.56
C GLU A 73 -17.11 -6.63 13.69
N ILE A 74 -17.33 -7.93 13.45
CA ILE A 74 -17.08 -8.99 14.42
C ILE A 74 -15.60 -9.10 14.75
N ALA A 75 -14.72 -9.04 13.73
CA ALA A 75 -13.27 -9.11 13.92
C ALA A 75 -12.74 -7.99 14.82
N ASN A 76 -13.26 -6.77 14.65
CA ASN A 76 -12.92 -5.62 15.48
C ASN A 76 -13.43 -5.76 16.92
N ASN A 77 -14.64 -6.29 17.11
CA ASN A 77 -15.24 -6.45 18.43
C ASN A 77 -14.59 -7.59 19.24
N GLU A 78 -14.17 -8.65 18.57
CA GLU A 78 -13.55 -9.83 19.21
C GLU A 78 -12.03 -9.78 19.23
N GLU A 79 -11.39 -8.76 18.63
CA GLU A 79 -9.93 -8.63 18.47
C GLU A 79 -9.30 -9.89 17.83
N ARG A 80 -10.03 -10.54 16.92
CA ARG A 80 -9.62 -11.76 16.22
C ARG A 80 -9.25 -11.48 14.77
N SER A 81 -8.46 -12.40 14.20
CA SER A 81 -8.09 -12.31 12.78
C SER A 81 -9.34 -12.40 11.88
N LEU A 82 -9.40 -11.51 10.89
CA LEU A 82 -10.49 -11.49 9.91
C LEU A 82 -10.63 -12.84 9.17
N THR A 83 -9.51 -13.50 8.87
CA THR A 83 -9.49 -14.81 8.22
C THR A 83 -10.14 -15.89 9.09
N GLU A 84 -9.91 -15.86 10.40
CA GLU A 84 -10.57 -16.79 11.34
C GLU A 84 -12.07 -16.54 11.43
N ILE A 85 -12.50 -15.29 11.44
CA ILE A 85 -13.92 -14.92 11.48
C ILE A 85 -14.65 -15.40 10.21
N ILE A 86 -14.07 -15.18 9.03
CA ILE A 86 -14.66 -15.65 7.75
C ILE A 86 -14.87 -17.16 7.74
N VAL A 87 -13.91 -17.91 8.27
CA VAL A 87 -14.03 -19.38 8.39
C VAL A 87 -15.06 -19.77 9.46
N SER A 88 -15.05 -19.12 10.62
CA SER A 88 -15.98 -19.44 11.73
C SER A 88 -17.45 -19.15 11.38
N LEU A 89 -17.70 -18.11 10.58
CA LEU A 89 -19.03 -17.78 10.05
C LEU A 89 -19.46 -18.69 8.88
N GLY A 90 -18.57 -19.58 8.42
CA GLY A 90 -18.86 -20.49 7.32
C GLY A 90 -18.98 -19.80 5.95
N TYR A 91 -18.46 -18.58 5.80
CA TYR A 91 -18.53 -17.85 4.54
C TYR A 91 -17.62 -18.46 3.48
N LEU A 92 -16.43 -18.94 3.89
CA LEU A 92 -15.48 -19.65 3.03
C LEU A 92 -14.81 -20.80 3.79
N SER A 93 -14.40 -21.83 3.05
CA SER A 93 -13.55 -22.90 3.60
C SER A 93 -12.14 -22.37 3.87
N LYS A 94 -11.45 -22.98 4.84
CA LYS A 94 -10.07 -22.62 5.19
C LYS A 94 -9.14 -22.65 3.97
N GLU A 95 -9.26 -23.70 3.13
CA GLU A 95 -8.45 -23.84 1.92
C GLU A 95 -8.63 -22.65 0.94
N LYS A 96 -9.87 -22.17 0.76
CA LYS A 96 -10.15 -21.01 -0.08
C LYS A 96 -9.59 -19.72 0.53
N VAL A 97 -9.72 -19.55 1.84
CA VAL A 97 -9.15 -18.40 2.54
C VAL A 97 -7.63 -18.38 2.37
N ASP A 98 -6.95 -19.49 2.59
CA ASP A 98 -5.50 -19.60 2.46
C ASP A 98 -5.04 -19.31 1.01
N ASN A 99 -5.79 -19.77 0.01
CA ASN A 99 -5.50 -19.50 -1.40
C ASN A 99 -5.67 -18.01 -1.76
N ILE A 100 -6.72 -17.35 -1.29
CA ILE A 100 -6.98 -15.93 -1.54
C ILE A 100 -5.86 -15.08 -0.90
N VAL A 101 -5.44 -15.43 0.31
CA VAL A 101 -4.42 -14.69 1.09
C VAL A 101 -3.00 -14.97 0.61
N HIS A 102 -2.79 -15.96 -0.25
CA HIS A 102 -1.47 -16.25 -0.77
C HIS A 102 -0.85 -15.03 -1.44
N ASN A 103 0.41 -14.71 -1.11
CA ASN A 103 1.10 -13.48 -1.50
C ASN A 103 1.02 -13.15 -3.00
N GLU A 104 1.10 -14.16 -3.87
CA GLU A 104 1.01 -13.96 -5.32
C GLU A 104 -0.37 -13.49 -5.76
N ASN A 105 -1.42 -13.94 -5.08
CA ASN A 105 -2.79 -13.56 -5.41
C ASN A 105 -3.12 -12.13 -4.95
N LEU A 106 -2.58 -11.71 -3.80
CA LEU A 106 -2.78 -10.35 -3.29
C LEU A 106 -2.02 -9.28 -4.07
N THR A 107 -0.90 -9.64 -4.70
CA THR A 107 -0.03 -8.70 -5.43
C THR A 107 -0.27 -8.68 -6.93
N THR A 108 -1.05 -9.62 -7.47
CA THR A 108 -1.36 -9.67 -8.90
C THR A 108 -2.71 -9.00 -9.17
N PRO A 109 -2.80 -8.07 -10.15
CA PRO A 109 -4.07 -7.46 -10.52
C PRO A 109 -5.08 -8.49 -11.03
N GLY A 110 -6.36 -8.27 -10.68
CA GLY A 110 -7.49 -9.10 -11.11
C GLY A 110 -8.10 -9.92 -9.99
N ILE A 111 -9.31 -10.43 -10.25
CA ILE A 111 -10.04 -11.35 -9.34
C ILE A 111 -9.61 -12.76 -9.72
N LYS A 112 -8.93 -13.45 -8.82
CA LYS A 112 -8.61 -14.87 -8.97
C LYS A 112 -9.61 -15.69 -8.15
N GLY A 113 -10.40 -16.46 -8.86
CA GLY A 113 -11.38 -17.37 -8.29
C GLY A 113 -10.79 -18.70 -7.88
#